data_8768a2f4ba4cf5e6107000dca9088a2e
#
_entry.id   8768a2f4ba4cf5e6107000dca9088a2e
#
_cell.length_a   1.000
_cell.length_b   1.000
_cell.length_c   1.000
_cell.angle_alpha   90.00
_cell.angle_beta   90.00
_cell.angle_gamma   90.00
#
_symmetry.space_group_name_H-M   'P 1'
#
loop_
_entity.id
_entity.type
_entity.pdbx_description
1 polymer ?
#
loop_
_entity_poly.entity_id
_entity_poly.type
_entity_poly.pdbx_seq_one_letter_code
_entity_poly.pdbx_strand_id
1 'polypeptide(L)'
;MIITETRTPWINNLGDVPATLDYFRGSMYEAVEKIAQKYPEYIAYDFMGRSTTYKKFVEQINLCARALKAIGIREGDKITICMPNCPQTVIMFYAVNLVGGIANMVHPLSSEKEIEFYLKESGSICALTLDQFYHKFEAVRQHVDSLNNVIIASIKDELSKPIKVGYMLTEGRKIQKIPADAPIIRWKEFFNMGSRYRWKYKVHKEGKDPAVILYSGGTTGITKGILLSNLNFNALGQQIIATNPMFRPGDRMLAVMPMFHGFGLGVSIHSMLSQGGRCVLVPRFTPQSYAKLLLKHRCNF
;
A
#
# COMPACT_ATOMS: atom_id res chain seq x y z
N MET A 1 0.06 -3.24 -47.74
CA MET A 1 0.56 -3.19 -46.35
C MET A 1 0.13 -4.49 -45.69
N ILE A 2 1.04 -5.46 -45.58
CA ILE A 2 0.75 -6.80 -45.04
C ILE A 2 0.74 -6.58 -43.51
N ILE A 3 -0.46 -6.64 -42.91
CA ILE A 3 -0.60 -6.76 -41.46
C ILE A 3 -0.12 -8.17 -41.14
N THR A 4 1.10 -8.31 -40.68
CA THR A 4 1.58 -9.55 -40.08
C THR A 4 0.77 -9.76 -38.82
N GLU A 5 -0.16 -10.72 -38.83
CA GLU A 5 -0.80 -11.22 -37.61
C GLU A 5 0.29 -11.52 -36.59
N THR A 6 0.27 -10.81 -35.49
CA THR A 6 1.18 -11.07 -34.38
C THR A 6 0.81 -12.44 -33.83
N ARG A 7 1.60 -13.45 -34.18
CA ARG A 7 1.39 -14.82 -33.65
C ARG A 7 1.56 -14.75 -32.13
N THR A 8 0.52 -15.13 -31.42
CA THR A 8 0.49 -15.22 -29.97
C THR A 8 0.52 -16.69 -29.54
N PRO A 9 1.67 -17.40 -29.70
CA PRO A 9 1.75 -18.85 -29.53
C PRO A 9 1.42 -19.30 -28.10
N TRP A 10 1.54 -18.43 -27.13
CA TRP A 10 1.19 -18.71 -25.72
C TRP A 10 -0.30 -18.91 -25.49
N ILE A 11 -1.19 -18.39 -26.34
CA ILE A 11 -2.65 -18.56 -26.21
C ILE A 11 -3.03 -20.05 -26.18
N ASN A 12 -2.36 -20.87 -27.00
CA ASN A 12 -2.62 -22.32 -27.05
C ASN A 12 -2.24 -23.04 -25.75
N ASN A 13 -1.47 -22.39 -24.87
CA ASN A 13 -1.02 -22.95 -23.59
C ASN A 13 -1.80 -22.42 -22.39
N LEU A 14 -2.82 -21.60 -22.60
CA LEU A 14 -3.63 -21.03 -21.52
C LEU A 14 -4.61 -22.05 -20.90
N GLY A 15 -4.85 -23.19 -21.55
CA GLY A 15 -5.86 -24.16 -21.12
C GLY A 15 -7.24 -23.50 -21.07
N ASP A 16 -7.91 -23.61 -19.93
CA ASP A 16 -9.23 -23.03 -19.71
C ASP A 16 -9.20 -21.54 -19.37
N VAL A 17 -8.03 -20.90 -19.31
CA VAL A 17 -7.91 -19.45 -19.01
C VAL A 17 -8.33 -18.66 -20.25
N PRO A 18 -9.28 -17.71 -20.11
CA PRO A 18 -9.70 -16.87 -21.24
C PRO A 18 -8.54 -16.06 -21.82
N ALA A 19 -8.44 -16.01 -23.15
CA ALA A 19 -7.42 -15.21 -23.85
C ALA A 19 -7.56 -13.70 -23.58
N THR A 20 -8.77 -13.25 -23.22
CA THR A 20 -9.10 -11.88 -22.86
C THR A 20 -9.99 -11.86 -21.64
N LEU A 21 -9.83 -10.85 -20.79
CA LEU A 21 -10.66 -10.61 -19.61
C LEU A 21 -11.35 -9.25 -19.72
N ASP A 22 -12.56 -9.15 -19.18
CA ASP A 22 -13.22 -7.83 -18.99
C ASP A 22 -12.70 -7.21 -17.68
N TYR A 23 -11.75 -6.30 -17.85
CA TYR A 23 -11.08 -5.67 -16.71
C TYR A 23 -11.95 -4.61 -16.04
N PHE A 24 -11.94 -4.62 -14.70
CA PHE A 24 -12.57 -3.57 -13.91
C PHE A 24 -11.91 -2.22 -14.18
N ARG A 25 -12.69 -1.24 -14.62
CA ARG A 25 -12.24 0.07 -15.11
C ARG A 25 -12.35 1.22 -14.12
N GLY A 26 -12.75 0.96 -12.88
CA GLY A 26 -12.76 1.92 -11.79
C GLY A 26 -11.41 2.03 -11.07
N SER A 27 -11.40 2.74 -9.96
CA SER A 27 -10.21 2.87 -9.10
C SER A 27 -9.90 1.57 -8.35
N MET A 28 -8.65 1.43 -7.89
CA MET A 28 -8.25 0.31 -7.03
C MET A 28 -9.04 0.27 -5.72
N TYR A 29 -9.36 1.45 -5.16
CA TYR A 29 -10.21 1.52 -3.97
C TYR A 29 -11.61 0.99 -4.24
N GLU A 30 -12.24 1.37 -5.35
CA GLU A 30 -13.59 0.89 -5.71
C GLU A 30 -13.63 -0.63 -5.89
N ALA A 31 -12.56 -1.25 -6.41
CA ALA A 31 -12.45 -2.71 -6.47
C ALA A 31 -12.51 -3.34 -5.07
N VAL A 32 -11.77 -2.78 -4.11
CA VAL A 32 -11.78 -3.25 -2.71
C VAL A 32 -13.10 -2.92 -2.00
N GLU A 33 -13.70 -1.76 -2.26
CA GLU A 33 -15.00 -1.36 -1.68
C GLU A 33 -16.11 -2.35 -2.10
N LYS A 34 -16.13 -2.77 -3.38
CA LYS A 34 -17.08 -3.80 -3.87
C LYS A 34 -16.93 -5.13 -3.12
N ILE A 35 -15.70 -5.55 -2.85
CA ILE A 35 -15.44 -6.75 -2.05
C ILE A 35 -15.91 -6.58 -0.60
N ALA A 36 -15.66 -5.43 -0.01
CA ALA A 36 -16.11 -5.15 1.35
C ALA A 36 -17.64 -5.12 1.48
N GLN A 37 -18.36 -4.68 0.45
CA GLN A 37 -19.82 -4.74 0.37
C GLN A 37 -20.33 -6.19 0.28
N LYS A 38 -19.63 -7.03 -0.50
CA LYS A 38 -20.02 -8.43 -0.71
C LYS A 38 -19.64 -9.34 0.46
N TYR A 39 -18.48 -9.10 1.08
CA TYR A 39 -17.90 -9.93 2.14
C TYR A 39 -17.43 -9.09 3.34
N PRO A 40 -18.31 -8.31 4.01
CA PRO A 40 -17.90 -7.34 5.03
C PRO A 40 -17.18 -7.95 6.22
N GLU A 41 -17.57 -9.18 6.62
CA GLU A 41 -17.01 -9.87 7.79
C GLU A 41 -15.80 -10.76 7.47
N TYR A 42 -15.44 -10.92 6.18
CA TYR A 42 -14.21 -11.63 5.82
C TYR A 42 -13.00 -10.83 6.27
N ILE A 43 -11.93 -11.54 6.62
CA ILE A 43 -10.68 -10.90 7.04
C ILE A 43 -9.94 -10.40 5.80
N ALA A 44 -9.68 -9.09 5.74
CA ALA A 44 -8.87 -8.46 4.71
C ALA A 44 -7.38 -8.70 4.97
N TYR A 45 -6.94 -8.46 6.21
CA TYR A 45 -5.54 -8.70 6.55
C TYR A 45 -5.34 -9.11 8.02
N ASP A 46 -4.20 -9.78 8.24
CA ASP A 46 -3.64 -10.05 9.56
C ASP A 46 -2.32 -9.30 9.73
N PHE A 47 -2.11 -8.80 10.93
CA PHE A 47 -0.84 -8.20 11.32
C PHE A 47 -0.53 -8.53 12.77
N MET A 48 0.59 -9.21 13.00
CA MET A 48 1.12 -9.53 14.34
C MET A 48 0.06 -10.06 15.31
N GLY A 49 -0.77 -11.00 14.85
CA GLY A 49 -1.80 -11.67 15.65
C GLY A 49 -3.12 -10.91 15.77
N ARG A 50 -3.29 -9.79 15.09
CA ARG A 50 -4.54 -9.05 15.00
C ARG A 50 -5.12 -9.16 13.59
N SER A 51 -6.40 -9.52 13.49
CA SER A 51 -7.14 -9.61 12.24
C SER A 51 -8.03 -8.39 12.04
N THR A 52 -8.18 -7.95 10.80
CA THR A 52 -9.06 -6.82 10.43
C THR A 52 -9.99 -7.26 9.31
N THR A 53 -11.30 -7.09 9.49
CA THR A 53 -12.31 -7.40 8.48
C THR A 53 -12.30 -6.39 7.34
N TYR A 54 -12.88 -6.75 6.18
CA TYR A 54 -13.05 -5.84 5.05
C TYR A 54 -13.86 -4.59 5.42
N LYS A 55 -14.95 -4.77 6.18
CA LYS A 55 -15.74 -3.65 6.72
C LYS A 55 -14.87 -2.67 7.49
N LYS A 56 -14.10 -3.19 8.46
CA LYS A 56 -13.23 -2.36 9.30
C LYS A 56 -12.10 -1.73 8.49
N PHE A 57 -11.55 -2.45 7.54
CA PHE A 57 -10.51 -1.94 6.64
C PHE A 57 -11.01 -0.75 5.81
N VAL A 58 -12.19 -0.87 5.17
CA VAL A 58 -12.78 0.23 4.40
C VAL A 58 -13.14 1.43 5.30
N GLU A 59 -13.62 1.22 6.52
CA GLU A 59 -13.82 2.30 7.50
C GLU A 59 -12.50 3.05 7.79
N GLN A 60 -11.39 2.33 7.97
CA GLN A 60 -10.08 2.92 8.22
C GLN A 60 -9.55 3.69 6.99
N ILE A 61 -9.73 3.14 5.77
CA ILE A 61 -9.39 3.83 4.52
C ILE A 61 -10.15 5.16 4.42
N ASN A 62 -11.47 5.13 4.64
CA ASN A 62 -12.31 6.32 4.57
C ASN A 62 -11.92 7.37 5.61
N LEU A 63 -11.54 6.94 6.81
CA LEU A 63 -11.08 7.85 7.86
C LEU A 63 -9.72 8.49 7.48
N CYS A 64 -8.79 7.69 6.96
CA CYS A 64 -7.50 8.14 6.46
C CYS A 64 -7.65 9.11 5.27
N ALA A 65 -8.55 8.84 4.33
CA ALA A 65 -8.87 9.70 3.20
C ALA A 65 -9.39 11.07 3.65
N ARG A 66 -10.28 11.09 4.65
CA ARG A 66 -10.73 12.33 5.27
C ARG A 66 -9.60 13.10 5.95
N ALA A 67 -8.68 12.39 6.59
CA ALA A 67 -7.49 13.01 7.19
C ALA A 67 -6.57 13.63 6.14
N LEU A 68 -6.36 12.97 5.00
CA LEU A 68 -5.63 13.53 3.87
C LEU A 68 -6.26 14.84 3.38
N LYS A 69 -7.59 14.87 3.23
CA LYS A 69 -8.29 16.11 2.87
C LYS A 69 -8.18 17.20 3.94
N ALA A 70 -8.20 16.83 5.22
CA ALA A 70 -8.06 17.77 6.34
C ALA A 70 -6.70 18.48 6.36
N ILE A 71 -5.63 17.83 5.88
CA ILE A 71 -4.30 18.43 5.72
C ILE A 71 -4.06 19.05 4.34
N GLY A 72 -5.11 19.20 3.52
CA GLY A 72 -5.07 19.94 2.27
C GLY A 72 -4.70 19.13 1.03
N ILE A 73 -4.64 17.80 1.09
CA ILE A 73 -4.35 16.95 -0.10
C ILE A 73 -5.45 17.10 -1.15
N ARG A 74 -5.03 17.35 -2.38
CA ARG A 74 -5.89 17.52 -3.55
C ARG A 74 -5.76 16.35 -4.52
N GLU A 75 -6.63 16.30 -5.49
CA GLU A 75 -6.51 15.36 -6.61
C GLU A 75 -5.21 15.61 -7.40
N GLY A 76 -4.53 14.54 -7.78
CA GLY A 76 -3.24 14.57 -8.50
C GLY A 76 -2.02 14.80 -7.61
N ASP A 77 -2.18 15.15 -6.33
CA ASP A 77 -1.06 15.27 -5.40
C ASP A 77 -0.36 13.93 -5.19
N LYS A 78 0.96 13.97 -5.02
CA LYS A 78 1.78 12.79 -4.79
C LYS A 78 2.08 12.68 -3.30
N ILE A 79 1.85 11.49 -2.76
CA ILE A 79 2.08 11.16 -1.36
C ILE A 79 3.10 10.03 -1.29
N THR A 80 4.26 10.31 -0.72
CA THR A 80 5.29 9.31 -0.50
C THR A 80 4.91 8.38 0.65
N ILE A 81 4.92 7.08 0.38
CA ILE A 81 4.71 6.02 1.37
C ILE A 81 6.03 5.25 1.52
N CYS A 82 6.82 5.63 2.52
CA CYS A 82 8.14 5.06 2.83
C CYS A 82 8.02 4.13 4.04
N MET A 83 7.38 2.99 3.83
CA MET A 83 6.88 2.11 4.88
C MET A 83 7.11 0.62 4.58
N PRO A 84 7.29 -0.24 5.59
CA PRO A 84 7.23 -1.69 5.41
C PRO A 84 5.77 -2.17 5.24
N ASN A 85 5.60 -3.49 5.02
CA ASN A 85 4.27 -4.11 4.96
C ASN A 85 3.60 -4.10 6.34
N CYS A 86 2.75 -3.12 6.58
CA CYS A 86 1.97 -2.98 7.81
C CYS A 86 0.60 -2.35 7.52
N PRO A 87 -0.35 -2.39 8.47
CA PRO A 87 -1.69 -1.86 8.27
C PRO A 87 -1.72 -0.40 7.78
N GLN A 88 -0.88 0.46 8.37
CA GLN A 88 -0.84 1.87 8.00
C GLN A 88 -0.44 2.07 6.53
N THR A 89 0.45 1.22 6.00
CA THR A 89 0.86 1.25 4.58
C THR A 89 -0.30 0.94 3.66
N VAL A 90 -1.02 -0.15 3.95
CA VAL A 90 -2.16 -0.61 3.13
C VAL A 90 -3.31 0.39 3.20
N ILE A 91 -3.63 0.90 4.40
CA ILE A 91 -4.67 1.91 4.62
C ILE A 91 -4.35 3.19 3.86
N MET A 92 -3.13 3.73 4.00
CA MET A 92 -2.69 4.95 3.34
C MET A 92 -2.72 4.79 1.83
N PHE A 93 -2.25 3.67 1.29
CA PHE A 93 -2.24 3.38 -0.13
C PHE A 93 -3.62 3.53 -0.78
N TYR A 94 -4.64 2.88 -0.22
CA TYR A 94 -6.00 3.00 -0.73
C TYR A 94 -6.66 4.34 -0.39
N ALA A 95 -6.28 4.98 0.70
CA ALA A 95 -6.78 6.32 1.05
C ALA A 95 -6.28 7.38 0.06
N VAL A 96 -5.02 7.31 -0.35
CA VAL A 96 -4.44 8.16 -1.40
C VAL A 96 -5.20 7.96 -2.71
N ASN A 97 -5.45 6.71 -3.09
CA ASN A 97 -6.24 6.40 -4.29
C ASN A 97 -7.67 6.96 -4.21
N LEU A 98 -8.33 6.84 -3.05
CA LEU A 98 -9.70 7.32 -2.82
C LEU A 98 -9.83 8.86 -2.92
N VAL A 99 -8.81 9.61 -2.51
CA VAL A 99 -8.82 11.08 -2.64
C VAL A 99 -8.34 11.57 -4.02
N GLY A 100 -8.03 10.64 -4.94
CA GLY A 100 -7.54 10.94 -6.28
C GLY A 100 -6.07 11.32 -6.33
N GLY A 101 -5.30 11.05 -5.27
CA GLY A 101 -3.86 11.23 -5.22
C GLY A 101 -3.09 10.10 -5.90
N ILE A 102 -1.78 10.25 -5.97
CA ILE A 102 -0.84 9.28 -6.53
C ILE A 102 0.11 8.80 -5.42
N ALA A 103 0.11 7.49 -5.15
CA ALA A 103 0.98 6.90 -4.15
C ALA A 103 2.41 6.75 -4.70
N ASN A 104 3.37 7.44 -4.13
CA ASN A 104 4.79 7.32 -4.44
C ASN A 104 5.41 6.32 -3.45
N MET A 105 5.70 5.10 -3.92
CA MET A 105 6.11 3.99 -3.07
C MET A 105 7.62 3.90 -2.97
N VAL A 106 8.17 4.09 -1.77
CA VAL A 106 9.61 4.19 -1.52
C VAL A 106 10.07 3.16 -0.50
N HIS A 107 11.27 2.62 -0.72
CA HIS A 107 11.88 1.64 0.19
C HIS A 107 12.22 2.30 1.55
N PRO A 108 11.73 1.79 2.69
CA PRO A 108 11.93 2.43 4.00
C PRO A 108 13.40 2.42 4.48
N LEU A 109 14.22 1.54 3.92
CA LEU A 109 15.65 1.49 4.24
C LEU A 109 16.52 2.32 3.28
N SER A 110 15.93 3.03 2.30
CA SER A 110 16.65 3.97 1.43
C SER A 110 17.46 4.98 2.25
N SER A 111 18.59 5.38 1.71
CA SER A 111 19.43 6.45 2.27
C SER A 111 18.71 7.79 2.21
N GLU A 112 19.17 8.77 2.97
CA GLU A 112 18.63 10.14 2.94
C GLU A 112 18.68 10.75 1.52
N LYS A 113 19.79 10.56 0.80
CA LYS A 113 19.96 11.03 -0.59
C LYS A 113 18.95 10.39 -1.56
N GLU A 114 18.68 9.09 -1.41
CA GLU A 114 17.67 8.41 -2.23
C GLU A 114 16.27 8.90 -1.89
N ILE A 115 15.94 9.09 -0.61
CA ILE A 115 14.62 9.61 -0.18
C ILE A 115 14.44 11.02 -0.72
N GLU A 116 15.47 11.88 -0.62
CA GLU A 116 15.46 13.23 -1.20
C GLU A 116 15.20 13.19 -2.70
N PHE A 117 15.92 12.33 -3.42
CA PHE A 117 15.73 12.12 -4.86
C PHE A 117 14.29 11.73 -5.18
N TYR A 118 13.72 10.72 -4.49
CA TYR A 118 12.36 10.25 -4.76
C TYR A 118 11.29 11.30 -4.44
N LEU A 119 11.49 12.09 -3.39
CA LEU A 119 10.58 13.17 -3.03
C LEU A 119 10.59 14.29 -4.08
N LYS A 120 11.78 14.70 -4.54
CA LYS A 120 11.96 15.73 -5.58
C LYS A 120 11.44 15.25 -6.92
N GLU A 121 11.81 14.05 -7.36
CA GLU A 121 11.42 13.45 -8.65
C GLU A 121 9.90 13.30 -8.76
N SER A 122 9.24 12.86 -7.70
CA SER A 122 7.77 12.74 -7.68
C SER A 122 7.07 14.09 -7.47
N GLY A 123 7.74 15.09 -6.88
CA GLY A 123 7.09 16.30 -6.37
C GLY A 123 6.12 16.01 -5.24
N SER A 124 6.46 15.06 -4.36
CA SER A 124 5.59 14.69 -3.23
C SER A 124 5.42 15.83 -2.23
N ILE A 125 4.17 16.10 -1.87
CA ILE A 125 3.81 17.15 -0.91
C ILE A 125 3.57 16.63 0.50
N CYS A 126 3.44 15.32 0.65
CA CYS A 126 3.22 14.64 1.92
C CYS A 126 4.00 13.33 1.93
N ALA A 127 4.49 12.93 3.10
CA ALA A 127 5.14 11.65 3.29
C ALA A 127 4.61 10.92 4.53
N LEU A 128 4.47 9.58 4.44
CA LEU A 128 4.23 8.69 5.56
C LEU A 128 5.46 7.83 5.79
N THR A 129 5.95 7.78 7.03
CA THR A 129 7.05 6.88 7.44
C THR A 129 6.87 6.40 8.88
N LEU A 130 7.73 5.45 9.31
CA LEU A 130 7.76 4.99 10.70
C LEU A 130 8.62 5.89 11.59
N ASP A 131 8.30 5.88 12.90
CA ASP A 131 9.05 6.56 13.95
C ASP A 131 10.54 6.23 13.94
N GLN A 132 10.92 4.99 13.64
CA GLN A 132 12.33 4.57 13.53
C GLN A 132 13.10 5.23 12.37
N PHE A 133 12.41 5.79 11.37
CA PHE A 133 13.03 6.45 10.21
C PHE A 133 12.82 7.97 10.21
N TYR A 134 12.28 8.53 11.30
CA TYR A 134 12.00 9.96 11.43
C TYR A 134 13.22 10.83 11.08
N HIS A 135 14.41 10.47 11.61
CA HIS A 135 15.63 11.25 11.41
C HIS A 135 15.99 11.47 9.93
N LYS A 136 15.68 10.50 9.06
CA LYS A 136 15.91 10.64 7.61
C LYS A 136 15.03 11.72 7.01
N PHE A 137 13.76 11.76 7.40
CA PHE A 137 12.81 12.75 6.91
C PHE A 137 13.05 14.13 7.51
N GLU A 138 13.53 14.21 8.73
CA GLU A 138 13.98 15.47 9.36
C GLU A 138 15.14 16.10 8.58
N ALA A 139 16.16 15.30 8.24
CA ALA A 139 17.30 15.75 7.45
C ALA A 139 16.90 16.19 6.03
N VAL A 140 16.06 15.39 5.36
CA VAL A 140 15.70 15.62 3.96
C VAL A 140 14.72 16.78 3.79
N ARG A 141 13.83 17.03 4.77
CA ARG A 141 12.79 18.05 4.70
C ARG A 141 13.33 19.45 4.40
N GLN A 142 14.53 19.77 4.88
CA GLN A 142 15.17 21.07 4.67
C GLN A 142 15.58 21.29 3.20
N HIS A 143 15.65 20.23 2.40
CA HIS A 143 16.11 20.25 1.00
C HIS A 143 15.00 19.96 -0.01
N VAL A 144 13.75 19.78 0.46
CA VAL A 144 12.59 19.43 -0.39
C VAL A 144 11.43 20.39 -0.12
N ASP A 145 11.43 21.50 -0.85
CA ASP A 145 10.45 22.60 -0.68
C ASP A 145 8.99 22.14 -0.86
N SER A 146 8.76 21.11 -1.69
CA SER A 146 7.42 20.57 -1.93
C SER A 146 6.85 19.82 -0.74
N LEU A 147 7.69 19.31 0.19
CA LEU A 147 7.26 18.45 1.29
C LEU A 147 6.65 19.26 2.45
N ASN A 148 5.34 19.45 2.42
CA ASN A 148 4.61 20.22 3.42
C ASN A 148 4.30 19.44 4.70
N ASN A 149 3.97 18.14 4.57
CA ASN A 149 3.53 17.31 5.67
C ASN A 149 4.35 16.02 5.79
N VAL A 150 4.78 15.69 7.00
CA VAL A 150 5.37 14.39 7.33
C VAL A 150 4.51 13.72 8.39
N ILE A 151 3.92 12.58 8.04
CA ILE A 151 3.10 11.77 8.92
C ILE A 151 3.97 10.65 9.49
N ILE A 152 3.98 10.51 10.81
CA ILE A 152 4.76 9.49 11.51
C ILE A 152 3.83 8.45 12.11
N ALA A 153 3.95 7.22 11.62
CA ALA A 153 3.31 6.04 12.18
C ALA A 153 4.25 5.27 13.10
N SER A 154 3.70 4.41 13.93
CA SER A 154 4.47 3.46 14.74
C SER A 154 3.85 2.08 14.65
N ILE A 155 4.67 1.05 14.56
CA ILE A 155 4.23 -0.35 14.57
C ILE A 155 3.42 -0.66 15.84
N LYS A 156 3.81 -0.08 16.97
CA LYS A 156 3.10 -0.28 18.27
C LYS A 156 1.63 0.13 18.26
N ASP A 157 1.21 0.98 17.30
CA ASP A 157 -0.18 1.45 17.23
C ASP A 157 -1.13 0.35 16.72
N GLU A 158 -0.60 -0.64 16.00
CA GLU A 158 -1.35 -1.76 15.44
C GLU A 158 -1.23 -3.07 16.25
N LEU A 159 -0.43 -3.06 17.32
CA LEU A 159 -0.21 -4.25 18.15
C LEU A 159 -1.32 -4.45 19.18
N SER A 160 -1.65 -5.71 19.48
CA SER A 160 -2.48 -6.05 20.65
C SER A 160 -1.73 -5.70 21.95
N LYS A 161 -2.48 -5.44 23.03
CA LYS A 161 -1.90 -5.00 24.31
C LYS A 161 -0.69 -5.84 24.78
N PRO A 162 -0.76 -7.21 24.83
CA PRO A 162 0.39 -8.01 25.30
C PRO A 162 1.61 -7.91 24.36
N ILE A 163 1.39 -7.95 23.05
CA ILE A 163 2.47 -7.85 22.06
C ILE A 163 3.09 -6.45 22.08
N LYS A 164 2.29 -5.41 22.29
CA LYS A 164 2.75 -4.02 22.42
C LYS A 164 3.72 -3.84 23.59
N VAL A 165 3.42 -4.45 24.74
CA VAL A 165 4.31 -4.39 25.91
C VAL A 165 5.65 -5.06 25.57
N GLY A 166 5.64 -6.27 25.01
CA GLY A 166 6.85 -6.96 24.58
C GLY A 166 7.67 -6.15 23.55
N TYR A 167 7.00 -5.57 22.56
CA TYR A 167 7.64 -4.71 21.56
C TYR A 167 8.29 -3.48 22.20
N MET A 168 7.61 -2.81 23.13
CA MET A 168 8.18 -1.63 23.82
C MET A 168 9.39 -1.96 24.68
N LEU A 169 9.46 -3.17 25.24
CA LEU A 169 10.60 -3.62 26.05
C LEU A 169 11.79 -4.05 25.20
N THR A 170 11.61 -4.34 23.92
CA THR A 170 12.64 -4.84 22.99
C THR A 170 12.94 -3.80 21.90
N GLU A 171 12.27 -3.90 20.76
CA GLU A 171 12.55 -3.05 19.59
C GLU A 171 12.17 -1.58 19.83
N GLY A 172 11.11 -1.30 20.59
CA GLY A 172 10.67 0.06 20.87
C GLY A 172 11.67 0.91 21.65
N ARG A 173 12.56 0.26 22.44
CA ARG A 173 13.64 0.97 23.18
C ARG A 173 14.74 1.49 22.26
N LYS A 174 14.92 0.89 21.10
CA LYS A 174 15.95 1.26 20.12
C LYS A 174 15.55 2.47 19.29
N ILE A 175 14.26 2.84 19.32
CA ILE A 175 13.72 3.94 18.52
C ILE A 175 14.06 5.26 19.22
N GLN A 176 14.73 6.15 18.49
CA GLN A 176 15.05 7.48 18.98
C GLN A 176 13.77 8.26 19.28
N LYS A 177 13.77 8.99 20.38
CA LYS A 177 12.61 9.84 20.74
C LYS A 177 12.50 11.00 19.76
N ILE A 178 11.33 11.16 19.20
CA ILE A 178 10.99 12.30 18.35
C ILE A 178 10.65 13.48 19.27
N PRO A 179 11.25 14.66 19.06
CA PRO A 179 10.93 15.87 19.82
C PRO A 179 9.42 16.15 19.87
N ALA A 180 8.96 16.73 20.96
CA ALA A 180 7.53 17.02 21.12
C ALA A 180 7.06 18.14 20.16
N ASP A 181 7.95 19.07 19.86
CA ASP A 181 7.79 20.22 18.98
C ASP A 181 8.16 19.93 17.51
N ALA A 182 8.53 18.67 17.20
CA ALA A 182 8.85 18.29 15.82
C ALA A 182 7.67 18.63 14.87
N PRO A 183 7.95 19.25 13.72
CA PRO A 183 6.92 19.68 12.77
C PRO A 183 6.38 18.50 11.96
N ILE A 184 5.76 17.54 12.62
CA ILE A 184 5.20 16.30 12.08
C ILE A 184 3.75 16.12 12.53
N ILE A 185 3.04 15.22 11.85
CA ILE A 185 1.70 14.78 12.25
C ILE A 185 1.82 13.32 12.72
N ARG A 186 1.49 13.04 13.97
CA ARG A 186 1.48 11.66 14.47
C ARG A 186 0.26 10.91 13.94
N TRP A 187 0.38 9.62 13.64
CA TRP A 187 -0.68 8.80 13.04
C TRP A 187 -2.03 8.90 13.77
N LYS A 188 -2.02 8.89 15.09
CA LYS A 188 -3.24 9.05 15.89
C LYS A 188 -3.88 10.44 15.74
N GLU A 189 -3.07 11.47 15.69
CA GLU A 189 -3.51 12.86 15.47
C GLU A 189 -4.09 13.02 14.07
N PHE A 190 -3.40 12.48 13.05
CA PHE A 190 -3.86 12.44 11.68
C PHE A 190 -5.26 11.80 11.57
N PHE A 191 -5.48 10.65 12.20
CA PHE A 191 -6.80 10.01 12.24
C PHE A 191 -7.86 10.84 12.96
N ASN A 192 -7.48 11.56 14.02
CA ASN A 192 -8.38 12.49 14.73
C ASN A 192 -8.80 13.65 13.82
N MET A 193 -7.91 14.19 12.99
CA MET A 193 -8.27 15.18 11.97
C MET A 193 -9.31 14.63 11.00
N GLY A 194 -9.13 13.41 10.51
CA GLY A 194 -10.08 12.72 9.64
C GLY A 194 -11.45 12.50 10.29
N SER A 195 -11.48 12.22 11.59
CA SER A 195 -12.75 12.03 12.33
C SER A 195 -13.57 13.33 12.45
N ARG A 196 -12.94 14.49 12.35
CA ARG A 196 -13.57 15.81 12.40
C ARG A 196 -13.92 16.38 11.03
N TYR A 197 -13.33 15.84 9.95
CA TYR A 197 -13.58 16.32 8.59
C TYR A 197 -14.95 15.87 8.09
N ARG A 198 -15.78 16.84 7.62
CA ARG A 198 -17.19 16.60 7.24
C ARG A 198 -17.48 16.85 5.76
N TRP A 199 -16.53 17.39 5.01
CA TRP A 199 -16.75 17.75 3.60
C TRP A 199 -16.49 16.57 2.66
N LYS A 200 -16.75 16.78 1.37
CA LYS A 200 -16.50 15.79 0.30
C LYS A 200 -15.02 15.41 0.27
N TYR A 201 -14.73 14.10 0.21
CA TYR A 201 -13.37 13.58 0.20
C TYR A 201 -13.15 12.50 -0.88
N LYS A 202 -14.20 11.82 -1.34
CA LYS A 202 -14.12 10.82 -2.40
C LYS A 202 -13.98 11.50 -3.75
N VAL A 203 -13.00 11.07 -4.55
CA VAL A 203 -12.77 11.49 -5.93
C VAL A 203 -13.02 10.30 -6.83
N HIS A 204 -13.82 10.47 -7.85
CA HIS A 204 -14.03 9.43 -8.85
C HIS A 204 -12.80 9.34 -9.77
N LYS A 205 -12.28 8.13 -9.96
CA LYS A 205 -11.13 7.86 -10.84
C LYS A 205 -11.45 6.70 -11.77
N GLU A 206 -11.06 6.85 -13.03
CA GLU A 206 -11.17 5.80 -14.03
C GLU A 206 -9.94 4.87 -13.99
N GLY A 207 -10.07 3.70 -14.62
CA GLY A 207 -8.98 2.73 -14.73
C GLY A 207 -7.70 3.30 -15.34
N LYS A 208 -7.81 4.20 -16.33
CA LYS A 208 -6.66 4.83 -17.00
C LYS A 208 -5.95 5.89 -16.17
N ASP A 209 -6.59 6.40 -15.11
CA ASP A 209 -6.02 7.48 -14.33
C ASP A 209 -4.78 7.03 -13.55
N PRO A 210 -3.74 7.89 -13.46
CA PRO A 210 -2.54 7.62 -12.68
C PRO A 210 -2.87 7.37 -11.21
N ALA A 211 -2.20 6.39 -10.60
CA ALA A 211 -2.48 5.99 -9.23
C ALA A 211 -1.23 5.71 -8.39
N VAL A 212 -0.15 5.23 -9.01
CA VAL A 212 1.05 4.76 -8.29
C VAL A 212 2.32 5.14 -9.04
N ILE A 213 3.35 5.54 -8.31
CA ILE A 213 4.72 5.62 -8.80
C ILE A 213 5.53 4.51 -8.14
N LEU A 214 6.16 3.66 -8.95
CA LEU A 214 7.13 2.66 -8.54
C LEU A 214 8.48 2.93 -9.19
N TYR A 215 9.57 2.57 -8.50
CA TYR A 215 10.92 2.81 -9.01
C TYR A 215 11.57 1.52 -9.51
N SER A 216 12.20 1.61 -10.67
CA SER A 216 13.03 0.53 -11.19
C SER A 216 14.50 0.93 -11.17
N GLY A 217 15.37 0.01 -10.76
CA GLY A 217 16.81 0.16 -11.00
C GLY A 217 17.05 0.00 -12.50
N GLY A 218 17.20 1.13 -13.22
CA GLY A 218 17.44 1.09 -14.65
C GLY A 218 18.76 0.37 -15.00
N THR A 219 18.78 -0.34 -16.12
CA THR A 219 20.01 -0.91 -16.69
C THR A 219 21.08 0.14 -16.99
N THR A 220 20.70 1.41 -17.03
CA THR A 220 21.56 2.59 -17.24
C THR A 220 22.10 3.19 -15.94
N GLY A 221 21.85 2.58 -14.78
CA GLY A 221 22.26 3.09 -13.46
C GLY A 221 21.40 4.23 -12.90
N ILE A 222 20.52 4.82 -13.71
CA ILE A 222 19.61 5.89 -13.26
C ILE A 222 18.26 5.26 -12.90
N THR A 223 17.85 5.46 -11.65
CA THR A 223 16.53 5.03 -11.17
C THR A 223 15.43 5.86 -11.85
N LYS A 224 14.41 5.18 -12.38
CA LYS A 224 13.26 5.81 -13.06
C LYS A 224 11.98 5.58 -12.27
N GLY A 225 11.19 6.63 -12.09
CA GLY A 225 9.82 6.55 -11.57
C GLY A 225 8.87 6.11 -12.69
N ILE A 226 8.20 4.98 -12.49
CA ILE A 226 7.22 4.43 -13.43
C ILE A 226 5.84 4.78 -12.91
N LEU A 227 5.10 5.57 -13.68
CA LEU A 227 3.72 5.96 -13.37
C LEU A 227 2.76 4.87 -13.85
N LEU A 228 2.03 4.26 -12.91
CA LEU A 228 1.08 3.18 -13.16
C LEU A 228 -0.35 3.65 -12.88
N SER A 229 -1.28 3.16 -13.71
CA SER A 229 -2.71 3.47 -13.59
C SER A 229 -3.45 2.47 -12.68
N ASN A 230 -4.68 2.81 -12.31
CA ASN A 230 -5.59 1.89 -11.63
C ASN A 230 -5.77 0.59 -12.43
N LEU A 231 -5.92 0.70 -13.76
CA LEU A 231 -6.13 -0.45 -14.63
C LEU A 231 -4.94 -1.41 -14.64
N ASN A 232 -3.69 -0.91 -14.55
CA ASN A 232 -2.53 -1.79 -14.48
C ASN A 232 -2.62 -2.76 -13.30
N PHE A 233 -3.06 -2.26 -12.13
CA PHE A 233 -3.22 -3.08 -10.93
C PHE A 233 -4.48 -3.95 -10.97
N ASN A 234 -5.63 -3.40 -11.39
CA ASN A 234 -6.87 -4.15 -11.49
C ASN A 234 -6.74 -5.31 -12.50
N ALA A 235 -6.14 -5.05 -13.66
CA ALA A 235 -5.90 -6.08 -14.67
C ALA A 235 -4.96 -7.17 -14.16
N LEU A 236 -3.84 -6.79 -13.52
CA LEU A 236 -2.92 -7.74 -12.91
C LEU A 236 -3.63 -8.64 -11.91
N GLY A 237 -4.44 -8.06 -11.01
CA GLY A 237 -5.20 -8.82 -10.02
C GLY A 237 -6.16 -9.83 -10.65
N GLN A 238 -6.93 -9.40 -11.64
CA GLN A 238 -7.86 -10.28 -12.34
C GLN A 238 -7.14 -11.38 -13.15
N GLN A 239 -6.00 -11.07 -13.78
CA GLN A 239 -5.19 -12.06 -14.51
C GLN A 239 -4.64 -13.14 -13.58
N ILE A 240 -4.09 -12.77 -12.42
CA ILE A 240 -3.56 -13.71 -11.42
C ILE A 240 -4.66 -14.65 -10.94
N ILE A 241 -5.85 -14.14 -10.67
CA ILE A 241 -6.95 -14.97 -10.21
C ILE A 241 -7.50 -15.86 -11.35
N ALA A 242 -7.58 -15.33 -12.57
CA ALA A 242 -8.02 -16.12 -13.73
C ALA A 242 -7.08 -17.29 -14.05
N THR A 243 -5.78 -17.13 -13.78
CA THR A 243 -4.79 -18.23 -13.94
C THR A 243 -4.78 -19.21 -12.77
N ASN A 244 -5.56 -18.94 -11.71
CA ASN A 244 -5.66 -19.82 -10.56
C ASN A 244 -7.14 -20.19 -10.28
N PRO A 245 -7.68 -21.19 -10.95
CA PRO A 245 -9.09 -21.60 -10.84
C PRO A 245 -9.47 -22.12 -9.45
N MET A 246 -8.49 -22.42 -8.60
CA MET A 246 -8.72 -22.90 -7.24
C MET A 246 -8.93 -21.75 -6.24
N PHE A 247 -8.62 -20.50 -6.61
CA PHE A 247 -8.80 -19.35 -5.71
C PHE A 247 -10.25 -19.20 -5.26
N ARG A 248 -10.41 -18.94 -3.99
CA ARG A 248 -11.71 -18.64 -3.35
C ARG A 248 -11.58 -17.42 -2.44
N PRO A 249 -12.62 -16.57 -2.35
CA PRO A 249 -12.67 -15.51 -1.34
C PRO A 249 -12.42 -16.08 0.06
N GLY A 250 -11.49 -15.45 0.79
CA GLY A 250 -10.99 -15.93 2.07
C GLY A 250 -9.66 -16.69 2.02
N ASP A 251 -9.17 -17.05 0.82
CA ASP A 251 -7.83 -17.61 0.65
C ASP A 251 -6.75 -16.65 1.15
N ARG A 252 -5.63 -17.20 1.58
CA ARG A 252 -4.64 -16.51 2.40
C ARG A 252 -3.29 -16.44 1.70
N MET A 253 -2.82 -15.23 1.49
CA MET A 253 -1.49 -14.91 0.96
C MET A 253 -0.58 -14.47 2.11
N LEU A 254 0.62 -15.07 2.21
CA LEU A 254 1.66 -14.55 3.07
C LEU A 254 2.39 -13.38 2.37
N ALA A 255 2.00 -12.15 2.68
CA ALA A 255 2.48 -10.94 2.03
C ALA A 255 3.86 -10.53 2.54
N VAL A 256 4.89 -11.26 2.10
CA VAL A 256 6.31 -11.02 2.45
C VAL A 256 7.00 -10.08 1.48
N MET A 257 6.56 -10.07 0.22
CA MET A 257 7.17 -9.19 -0.80
C MET A 257 6.81 -7.73 -0.48
N PRO A 258 7.80 -6.82 -0.54
CA PRO A 258 7.61 -5.44 -0.13
C PRO A 258 6.60 -4.68 -0.98
N MET A 259 5.73 -3.87 -0.34
CA MET A 259 4.74 -3.04 -1.03
C MET A 259 5.34 -1.90 -1.87
N PHE A 260 6.57 -1.50 -1.61
CA PHE A 260 7.26 -0.53 -2.48
C PHE A 260 7.77 -1.15 -3.80
N HIS A 261 7.54 -2.45 -4.00
CA HIS A 261 7.87 -3.19 -5.22
C HIS A 261 6.59 -3.68 -5.90
N GLY A 262 6.56 -3.65 -7.25
CA GLY A 262 5.38 -4.00 -8.03
C GLY A 262 4.82 -5.40 -7.74
N PHE A 263 5.69 -6.39 -7.50
CA PHE A 263 5.24 -7.73 -7.11
C PHE A 263 4.53 -7.72 -5.75
N GLY A 264 5.12 -7.10 -4.73
CA GLY A 264 4.50 -7.03 -3.40
C GLY A 264 3.17 -6.28 -3.43
N LEU A 265 3.16 -5.09 -4.03
CA LEU A 265 1.97 -4.25 -4.09
C LEU A 265 0.87 -4.84 -4.99
N GLY A 266 1.24 -5.27 -6.20
CA GLY A 266 0.28 -5.78 -7.19
C GLY A 266 -0.18 -7.20 -6.89
N VAL A 267 0.77 -8.14 -6.74
CA VAL A 267 0.45 -9.57 -6.58
C VAL A 267 0.02 -9.90 -5.15
N SER A 268 0.85 -9.53 -4.15
CA SER A 268 0.59 -9.98 -2.77
C SER A 268 -0.50 -9.18 -2.06
N ILE A 269 -0.74 -7.92 -2.44
CA ILE A 269 -1.72 -7.05 -1.76
C ILE A 269 -2.94 -6.79 -2.63
N HIS A 270 -2.78 -6.11 -3.79
CA HIS A 270 -3.95 -5.65 -4.54
C HIS A 270 -4.74 -6.81 -5.15
N SER A 271 -4.06 -7.82 -5.73
CA SER A 271 -4.75 -9.00 -6.29
C SER A 271 -5.60 -9.70 -5.24
N MET A 272 -5.07 -9.88 -4.03
CA MET A 272 -5.81 -10.52 -2.95
C MET A 272 -6.99 -9.66 -2.46
N LEU A 273 -6.73 -8.38 -2.14
CA LEU A 273 -7.74 -7.51 -1.54
C LEU A 273 -8.86 -7.13 -2.52
N SER A 274 -8.57 -7.03 -3.81
CA SER A 274 -9.57 -6.73 -4.85
C SER A 274 -10.41 -7.94 -5.26
N GLN A 275 -10.05 -9.15 -4.81
CA GLN A 275 -10.74 -10.40 -5.16
C GLN A 275 -11.28 -11.16 -3.93
N GLY A 276 -11.19 -10.56 -2.75
CA GLY A 276 -11.75 -11.13 -1.52
C GLY A 276 -10.81 -12.04 -0.74
N GLY A 277 -9.53 -12.06 -1.09
CA GLY A 277 -8.50 -12.80 -0.37
C GLY A 277 -8.10 -12.14 0.95
N ARG A 278 -7.21 -12.79 1.68
CA ARG A 278 -6.70 -12.35 2.99
C ARG A 278 -5.18 -12.21 2.94
N CYS A 279 -4.65 -11.07 3.32
CA CYS A 279 -3.22 -10.79 3.35
C CYS A 279 -2.66 -10.96 4.76
N VAL A 280 -1.69 -11.85 4.96
CA VAL A 280 -0.90 -11.90 6.20
C VAL A 280 0.29 -10.98 6.03
N LEU A 281 0.23 -9.77 6.59
CA LEU A 281 1.24 -8.73 6.41
C LEU A 281 2.50 -9.06 7.21
N VAL A 282 3.65 -9.07 6.54
CA VAL A 282 4.95 -9.37 7.14
C VAL A 282 5.87 -8.16 6.97
N PRO A 283 6.14 -7.41 8.06
CA PRO A 283 6.93 -6.18 7.98
C PRO A 283 8.42 -6.43 7.75
N ARG A 284 8.91 -7.62 8.14
CA ARG A 284 10.30 -8.02 7.97
C ARG A 284 10.38 -9.52 7.73
N PHE A 285 11.01 -9.89 6.63
CA PHE A 285 11.26 -11.28 6.28
C PHE A 285 12.44 -11.87 7.08
N THR A 286 12.22 -13.06 7.63
CA THR A 286 13.28 -14.00 8.04
C THR A 286 12.83 -15.42 7.69
N PRO A 287 13.73 -16.36 7.32
CA PRO A 287 13.34 -17.73 6.97
C PRO A 287 12.53 -18.41 8.09
N GLN A 288 12.90 -18.19 9.35
CA GLN A 288 12.25 -18.78 10.52
C GLN A 288 10.83 -18.18 10.73
N SER A 289 10.68 -16.86 10.58
CA SER A 289 9.37 -16.22 10.70
C SER A 289 8.45 -16.61 9.53
N TYR A 290 8.99 -16.76 8.32
CA TYR A 290 8.26 -17.18 7.13
C TYR A 290 7.61 -18.56 7.34
N ALA A 291 8.40 -19.59 7.66
CA ALA A 291 7.89 -20.95 7.88
C ALA A 291 6.84 -20.99 9.01
N LYS A 292 7.10 -20.31 10.13
CA LYS A 292 6.18 -20.23 11.27
C LYS A 292 4.85 -19.58 10.90
N LEU A 293 4.87 -18.47 10.15
CA LEU A 293 3.66 -17.75 9.75
C LEU A 293 2.88 -18.52 8.70
N LEU A 294 3.55 -19.17 7.74
CA LEU A 294 2.91 -19.99 6.73
C LEU A 294 2.08 -21.10 7.37
N LEU A 295 2.67 -21.84 8.31
CA LEU A 295 2.00 -22.91 9.05
C LEU A 295 0.88 -22.36 9.95
N LYS A 296 1.16 -21.30 10.71
CA LYS A 296 0.19 -20.68 11.62
C LYS A 296 -1.06 -20.20 10.92
N HIS A 297 -0.90 -19.51 9.80
CA HIS A 297 -2.00 -18.92 9.06
C HIS A 297 -2.55 -19.86 7.98
N ARG A 298 -1.91 -21.02 7.74
CA ARG A 298 -2.30 -22.00 6.70
C ARG A 298 -2.49 -21.28 5.36
N CYS A 299 -1.47 -20.50 4.96
CA CYS A 299 -1.52 -19.79 3.68
C CYS A 299 -1.56 -20.81 2.54
N ASN A 300 -2.42 -20.56 1.57
CA ASN A 300 -2.74 -21.46 0.46
C ASN A 300 -2.68 -20.78 -0.91
N PHE A 301 -2.19 -19.52 -0.90
CA PHE A 301 -2.01 -18.75 -2.12
C PHE A 301 -0.63 -18.07 -2.13
#